data_4d103b943d74ad84e8df00e18ba0a5bc
#
_entry.id   4d103b943d74ad84e8df00e18ba0a5bc
#
_cell.length_a   1.000
_cell.length_b   1.000
_cell.length_c   1.000
_cell.angle_alpha   90.00
_cell.angle_beta   90.00
_cell.angle_gamma   90.00
#
_symmetry.space_group_name_H-M   'P 1'
#
loop_
_entity.id
_entity.type
_entity.pdbx_description
1 polymer ?
#
loop_
_entity_poly.entity_id
_entity_poly.type
_entity_poly.pdbx_seq_one_letter_code
_entity_poly.pdbx_strand_id
1 'polypeptide(L)'
;KLSSVLNIEYRKPYRFEAGVGASFTGATAYVGSSNEKYSQMHGFRYKNSSFILGTLQTKAEYNPNFFDYQTYVTYKPHEKVELSFLGNISQNTYNFIPETRSTTFGSLNDIQNFTIYFDGQEKDVFRTFFGALSAKYQVNDKLNLGLTVSSFYADERVSYDIEGEYWLNKVASMDGSNSQQTGVGNYYEHARNTMSSVVAKVAHDGVY
;
A
#
# COMPACT_ATOMS: atom_id res chain seq x y z
N LYS A 1 19.55 20.99 8.95
CA LYS A 1 18.47 20.08 8.47
C LYS A 1 17.25 20.32 9.32
N LEU A 2 16.10 20.53 8.68
CA LEU A 2 14.83 20.84 9.36
C LEU A 2 13.94 19.60 9.60
N SER A 3 14.42 18.41 9.21
CA SER A 3 13.66 17.15 9.31
C SER A 3 14.50 16.06 9.97
N SER A 4 13.85 15.01 10.44
CA SER A 4 14.50 13.82 10.99
C SER A 4 15.23 13.02 9.91
N VAL A 5 16.20 12.21 10.32
CA VAL A 5 16.91 11.26 9.47
C VAL A 5 16.61 9.85 10.02
N LEU A 6 16.12 8.97 9.16
CA LEU A 6 15.97 7.55 9.45
C LEU A 6 17.13 6.80 8.79
N ASN A 7 18.00 6.20 9.59
CA ASN A 7 19.04 5.29 9.11
C ASN A 7 18.57 3.85 9.29
N ILE A 8 18.53 3.08 8.21
CA ILE A 8 18.10 1.68 8.21
C ILE A 8 19.29 0.82 7.79
N GLU A 9 19.70 -0.09 8.66
CA GLU A 9 20.74 -1.05 8.37
C GLU A 9 20.13 -2.45 8.25
N TYR A 10 20.39 -3.10 7.13
CA TYR A 10 19.97 -4.47 6.92
C TYR A 10 20.95 -5.42 7.59
N ARG A 11 20.43 -6.33 8.41
CA ARG A 11 21.25 -7.39 8.98
C ARG A 11 21.65 -8.42 7.92
N LYS A 12 22.79 -9.05 8.12
CA LYS A 12 23.19 -10.23 7.35
C LYS A 12 22.83 -11.49 8.16
N PRO A 13 22.26 -12.53 7.55
CA PRO A 13 22.07 -13.80 8.23
C PRO A 13 23.43 -14.40 8.61
N TYR A 14 23.51 -15.02 9.76
CA TYR A 14 24.74 -15.69 10.21
C TYR A 14 24.91 -17.07 9.54
N ARG A 15 23.80 -17.73 9.26
CA ARG A 15 23.70 -19.07 8.65
C ARG A 15 22.42 -19.14 7.84
N PHE A 16 22.08 -20.33 7.32
CA PHE A 16 20.74 -20.52 6.77
C PHE A 16 19.68 -20.29 7.83
N GLU A 17 18.72 -19.46 7.50
CA GLU A 17 17.56 -19.15 8.32
C GLU A 17 16.34 -18.96 7.41
N ALA A 18 15.18 -19.39 7.88
CA ALA A 18 13.91 -19.19 7.20
C ALA A 18 12.80 -19.07 8.24
N GLY A 19 11.75 -18.38 7.90
CA GLY A 19 10.58 -18.27 8.73
C GLY A 19 9.35 -17.96 7.91
N VAL A 20 8.20 -18.42 8.40
CA VAL A 20 6.89 -18.13 7.87
C VAL A 20 5.99 -17.67 8.99
N GLY A 21 5.08 -16.77 8.69
CA GLY A 21 4.06 -16.30 9.61
C GLY A 21 2.74 -16.15 8.85
N ALA A 22 1.65 -16.50 9.52
CA ALA A 22 0.31 -16.32 8.99
C ALA A 22 -0.59 -15.70 10.05
N SER A 23 -1.52 -14.88 9.61
CA SER A 23 -2.55 -14.24 10.44
C SER A 23 -3.84 -14.07 9.63
N PHE A 24 -4.92 -13.65 10.28
CA PHE A 24 -6.17 -13.32 9.59
C PHE A 24 -6.02 -12.18 8.58
N THR A 25 -4.98 -11.38 8.69
CA THR A 25 -4.73 -10.25 7.79
C THR A 25 -3.66 -10.52 6.74
N GLY A 26 -3.06 -11.71 6.69
CA GLY A 26 -2.07 -12.04 5.69
C GLY A 26 -1.00 -13.01 6.11
N ALA A 27 0.04 -13.08 5.30
CA ALA A 27 1.15 -13.99 5.46
C ALA A 27 2.49 -13.28 5.21
N THR A 28 3.53 -13.78 5.87
CA THR A 28 4.92 -13.36 5.68
C THR A 28 5.80 -14.58 5.53
N ALA A 29 6.83 -14.46 4.74
CA ALA A 29 7.88 -15.47 4.65
C ALA A 29 9.23 -14.78 4.48
N TYR A 30 10.27 -15.37 5.02
CA TYR A 30 11.63 -14.94 4.72
C TYR A 30 12.58 -16.12 4.66
N VAL A 31 13.63 -15.93 3.89
CA VAL A 31 14.75 -16.87 3.81
C VAL A 31 16.05 -16.07 3.73
N GLY A 32 17.05 -16.55 4.43
CA GLY A 32 18.39 -15.98 4.39
C GLY A 32 19.45 -17.06 4.48
N SER A 33 20.59 -16.78 3.87
CA SER A 33 21.78 -17.63 3.99
C SER A 33 23.05 -16.80 3.85
N SER A 34 24.12 -17.24 4.47
CA SER A 34 25.40 -16.59 4.41
C SER A 34 26.54 -17.60 4.42
N ASN A 35 27.60 -17.24 3.70
CA ASN A 35 28.92 -17.86 3.80
C ASN A 35 29.99 -16.76 3.87
N GLU A 36 31.26 -17.10 3.80
CA GLU A 36 32.38 -16.15 3.93
C GLU A 36 32.35 -15.00 2.90
N LYS A 37 31.87 -15.27 1.67
CA LYS A 37 31.90 -14.31 0.57
C LYS A 37 30.53 -13.79 0.16
N TYR A 38 29.47 -14.52 0.49
CA TYR A 38 28.13 -14.24 -0.04
C TYR A 38 27.11 -14.27 1.10
N SER A 39 26.22 -13.30 1.12
CA SER A 39 25.07 -13.27 2.01
C SER A 39 23.84 -12.81 1.26
N GLN A 40 22.71 -13.46 1.50
CA GLN A 40 21.44 -13.09 0.92
C GLN A 40 20.32 -13.17 1.94
N MET A 41 19.36 -12.31 1.79
CA MET A 41 18.10 -12.31 2.54
C MET A 41 16.97 -11.90 1.62
N HIS A 42 15.91 -12.66 1.64
CA HIS A 42 14.69 -12.43 0.88
C HIS A 42 13.50 -12.41 1.82
N GLY A 43 12.64 -11.44 1.69
CA GLY A 43 11.43 -11.31 2.47
C GLY A 43 10.22 -11.13 1.56
N PHE A 44 9.15 -11.79 1.89
CA PHE A 44 7.87 -11.70 1.22
C PHE A 44 6.79 -11.36 2.24
N ARG A 45 5.88 -10.47 1.89
CA ARG A 45 4.73 -10.12 2.72
C ARG A 45 3.50 -9.90 1.84
N TYR A 46 2.42 -10.53 2.24
CA TYR A 46 1.08 -10.32 1.71
C TYR A 46 0.15 -9.92 2.84
N LYS A 47 -0.66 -8.89 2.63
CA LYS A 47 -1.70 -8.45 3.56
C LYS A 47 -3.01 -8.20 2.83
N ASN A 48 -4.09 -8.63 3.47
CA ASN A 48 -5.45 -8.33 3.07
C ASN A 48 -6.26 -8.06 4.33
N SER A 49 -6.76 -6.85 4.49
CA SER A 49 -7.52 -6.43 5.67
C SER A 49 -9.03 -6.46 5.47
N SER A 50 -9.52 -6.95 4.32
CA SER A 50 -10.95 -6.99 3.98
C SER A 50 -11.77 -7.72 5.03
N PHE A 51 -11.24 -8.82 5.57
CA PHE A 51 -11.94 -9.60 6.60
C PHE A 51 -12.22 -8.78 7.87
N ILE A 52 -11.23 -8.01 8.34
CA ILE A 52 -11.40 -7.16 9.53
C ILE A 52 -12.32 -5.99 9.22
N LEU A 53 -12.12 -5.35 8.06
CA LEU A 53 -12.95 -4.20 7.65
C LEU A 53 -14.39 -4.60 7.40
N GLY A 54 -14.67 -5.80 6.89
CA GLY A 54 -16.01 -6.34 6.72
C GLY A 54 -16.75 -6.64 8.04
N THR A 55 -16.06 -6.67 9.18
CA THR A 55 -16.70 -6.77 10.50
C THR A 55 -17.14 -5.42 11.07
N LEU A 56 -16.69 -4.32 10.46
CA LEU A 56 -17.12 -2.99 10.84
C LEU A 56 -18.51 -2.71 10.24
N GLN A 57 -19.37 -2.06 11.01
CA GLN A 57 -20.68 -1.60 10.52
C GLN A 57 -20.50 -0.35 9.62
N THR A 58 -19.69 -0.48 8.59
CA THR A 58 -19.50 0.56 7.58
C THR A 58 -20.48 0.31 6.44
N LYS A 59 -21.00 1.40 5.84
CA LYS A 59 -21.91 1.32 4.69
C LYS A 59 -21.12 1.31 3.37
N ALA A 60 -20.06 0.49 3.30
CA ALA A 60 -19.25 0.32 2.12
C ALA A 60 -18.31 -0.88 2.29
N GLU A 61 -17.99 -1.55 1.22
CA GLU A 61 -16.95 -2.59 1.19
C GLU A 61 -15.57 -1.98 0.92
N TYR A 62 -14.63 -2.28 1.79
CA TYR A 62 -13.22 -1.85 1.68
C TYR A 62 -12.33 -3.08 1.52
N ASN A 63 -11.67 -3.18 0.38
CA ASN A 63 -10.82 -4.33 0.05
C ASN A 63 -9.36 -3.92 -0.21
N PRO A 64 -8.60 -3.49 0.83
CA PRO A 64 -7.19 -3.19 0.68
C PRO A 64 -6.38 -4.48 0.59
N ASN A 65 -5.47 -4.50 -0.37
CA ASN A 65 -4.60 -5.62 -0.66
C ASN A 65 -3.16 -5.12 -0.83
N PHE A 66 -2.24 -5.72 -0.14
CA PHE A 66 -0.85 -5.32 -0.16
C PHE A 66 0.07 -6.52 -0.36
N PHE A 67 1.01 -6.37 -1.28
CA PHE A 67 2.07 -7.31 -1.57
C PHE A 67 3.41 -6.60 -1.55
N ASP A 68 4.41 -7.18 -0.90
CA ASP A 68 5.77 -6.71 -1.03
C ASP A 68 6.78 -7.86 -1.04
N TYR A 69 7.82 -7.67 -1.82
CA TYR A 69 9.00 -8.52 -1.86
C TYR A 69 10.24 -7.65 -1.71
N GLN A 70 11.11 -8.03 -0.78
CA GLN A 70 12.38 -7.38 -0.52
C GLN A 70 13.52 -8.37 -0.66
N THR A 71 14.64 -7.90 -1.17
CA THR A 71 15.87 -8.69 -1.27
C THR A 71 17.08 -7.84 -0.90
N TYR A 72 17.96 -8.43 -0.12
CA TYR A 72 19.26 -7.85 0.19
C TYR A 72 20.34 -8.90 -0.02
N VAL A 73 21.26 -8.60 -0.92
CA VAL A 73 22.35 -9.50 -1.31
C VAL A 73 23.67 -8.78 -1.12
N THR A 74 24.65 -9.44 -0.52
CA THR A 74 26.02 -8.93 -0.42
C THR A 74 27.02 -9.95 -0.96
N TYR A 75 28.02 -9.45 -1.63
CA TYR A 75 29.11 -10.24 -2.18
C TYR A 75 30.48 -9.59 -1.89
N LYS A 76 31.39 -10.37 -1.36
CA LYS A 76 32.78 -9.97 -1.07
C LYS A 76 33.74 -10.67 -2.04
N PRO A 77 34.00 -10.08 -3.24
CA PRO A 77 34.97 -10.64 -4.18
C PRO A 77 36.39 -10.64 -3.61
N HIS A 78 36.69 -9.67 -2.75
CA HIS A 78 37.97 -9.49 -2.08
C HIS A 78 37.76 -9.00 -0.66
N GLU A 79 38.71 -9.22 0.25
CA GLU A 79 38.61 -8.80 1.66
C GLU A 79 38.33 -7.30 1.84
N LYS A 80 38.88 -6.48 0.93
CA LYS A 80 38.72 -5.02 0.92
C LYS A 80 37.51 -4.51 0.14
N VAL A 81 36.78 -5.38 -0.55
CA VAL A 81 35.67 -4.97 -1.44
C VAL A 81 34.38 -5.69 -1.04
N GLU A 82 33.34 -4.93 -0.77
CA GLU A 82 32.00 -5.45 -0.57
C GLU A 82 31.03 -4.79 -1.56
N LEU A 83 30.34 -5.60 -2.34
CA LEU A 83 29.24 -5.20 -3.21
C LEU A 83 27.93 -5.58 -2.55
N SER A 84 26.92 -4.74 -2.65
CA SER A 84 25.58 -5.07 -2.16
C SER A 84 24.50 -4.61 -3.13
N PHE A 85 23.42 -5.39 -3.16
CA PHE A 85 22.19 -5.06 -3.88
C PHE A 85 21.02 -5.10 -2.90
N LEU A 86 20.25 -4.02 -2.86
CA LEU A 86 18.97 -3.92 -2.16
C LEU A 86 17.87 -3.74 -3.19
N GLY A 87 16.88 -4.61 -3.20
CA GLY A 87 15.72 -4.53 -4.09
C GLY A 87 14.41 -4.59 -3.31
N ASN A 88 13.42 -3.86 -3.81
CA ASN A 88 12.04 -3.94 -3.31
C ASN A 88 11.06 -3.83 -4.48
N ILE A 89 10.04 -4.68 -4.45
CA ILE A 89 8.88 -4.62 -5.34
C ILE A 89 7.66 -4.65 -4.46
N SER A 90 6.78 -3.66 -4.58
CA SER A 90 5.53 -3.63 -3.84
C SER A 90 4.36 -3.23 -4.71
N GLN A 91 3.18 -3.77 -4.39
CA GLN A 91 1.91 -3.35 -4.95
C GLN A 91 0.89 -3.21 -3.83
N ASN A 92 0.22 -2.08 -3.81
CA ASN A 92 -0.93 -1.81 -2.97
C ASN A 92 -2.14 -1.61 -3.88
N THR A 93 -3.21 -2.34 -3.61
CA THR A 93 -4.48 -2.21 -4.33
C THR A 93 -5.55 -1.90 -3.30
N TYR A 94 -6.30 -0.86 -3.56
CA TYR A 94 -7.47 -0.49 -2.80
C TYR A 94 -8.69 -0.58 -3.71
N ASN A 95 -9.72 -1.26 -3.23
CA ASN A 95 -11.00 -1.33 -3.90
C ASN A 95 -12.08 -0.90 -2.91
N PHE A 96 -12.92 0.04 -3.33
CA PHE A 96 -14.02 0.59 -2.55
C PHE A 96 -15.31 0.46 -3.36
N ILE A 97 -16.32 -0.17 -2.75
CA ILE A 97 -17.64 -0.34 -3.33
C ILE A 97 -18.62 0.29 -2.35
N PRO A 98 -19.25 1.43 -2.70
CA PRO A 98 -20.23 2.08 -1.84
C PRO A 98 -21.52 1.25 -1.76
N GLU A 99 -22.13 1.22 -0.59
CA GLU A 99 -23.41 0.57 -0.37
C GLU A 99 -24.55 1.58 -0.30
N THR A 100 -25.76 1.13 -0.66
CA THR A 100 -26.99 1.90 -0.51
C THR A 100 -27.17 2.42 0.90
N ARG A 101 -27.53 3.68 1.05
CA ARG A 101 -27.77 4.36 2.32
C ARG A 101 -29.19 4.88 2.40
N SER A 102 -29.84 4.64 3.55
CA SER A 102 -31.13 5.22 3.85
C SER A 102 -31.11 5.88 5.22
N THR A 103 -31.70 7.05 5.30
CA THR A 103 -31.80 7.86 6.53
C THR A 103 -33.20 8.42 6.62
N THR A 104 -33.83 8.26 7.78
CA THR A 104 -35.13 8.85 8.09
C THR A 104 -34.95 10.04 9.02
N PHE A 105 -35.60 11.15 8.69
CA PHE A 105 -35.53 12.39 9.47
C PHE A 105 -36.86 13.14 9.40
N GLY A 106 -36.99 14.20 10.21
CA GLY A 106 -38.20 15.03 10.24
C GLY A 106 -38.89 15.02 11.60
N SER A 107 -40.13 15.48 11.65
CA SER A 107 -41.00 15.49 12.82
C SER A 107 -42.08 14.46 12.71
N LEU A 108 -42.85 14.20 13.82
CA LEU A 108 -43.94 13.22 13.85
C LEU A 108 -45.02 13.47 12.77
N ASN A 109 -45.17 14.72 12.31
CA ASN A 109 -46.17 15.09 11.30
C ASN A 109 -45.59 15.21 9.89
N ASP A 110 -44.25 15.12 9.76
CA ASP A 110 -43.54 15.26 8.47
C ASP A 110 -42.27 14.40 8.52
N ILE A 111 -42.43 13.12 8.36
CA ILE A 111 -41.33 12.15 8.31
C ILE A 111 -40.87 12.00 6.87
N GLN A 112 -39.60 12.14 6.65
CA GLN A 112 -38.97 11.96 5.34
C GLN A 112 -37.95 10.84 5.39
N ASN A 113 -37.89 10.06 4.33
CA ASN A 113 -36.88 9.03 4.09
C ASN A 113 -36.03 9.43 2.89
N PHE A 114 -34.73 9.55 3.11
CA PHE A 114 -33.74 9.85 2.08
C PHE A 114 -32.93 8.58 1.83
N THR A 115 -32.98 8.06 0.62
CA THR A 115 -32.23 6.88 0.20
C THR A 115 -31.32 7.23 -0.95
N ILE A 116 -30.06 6.79 -0.88
CA ILE A 116 -29.10 6.87 -1.98
C ILE A 116 -28.76 5.45 -2.38
N TYR A 117 -29.04 5.12 -3.62
CA TYR A 117 -28.59 3.90 -4.28
C TYR A 117 -27.28 4.17 -4.98
N PHE A 118 -26.25 3.44 -4.64
CA PHE A 118 -24.94 3.57 -5.26
C PHE A 118 -24.74 2.44 -6.27
N ASP A 119 -24.09 2.75 -7.38
CA ASP A 119 -23.52 1.81 -8.33
C ASP A 119 -22.09 2.23 -8.68
N GLY A 120 -21.28 1.26 -9.10
CA GLY A 120 -19.88 1.51 -9.45
C GLY A 120 -18.90 1.22 -8.33
N GLN A 121 -17.65 1.64 -8.54
CA GLN A 121 -16.55 1.36 -7.64
C GLN A 121 -15.38 2.31 -7.81
N GLU A 122 -14.53 2.41 -6.80
CA GLU A 122 -13.21 2.99 -6.86
C GLU A 122 -12.15 1.88 -6.82
N LYS A 123 -11.16 1.98 -7.68
CA LYS A 123 -10.02 1.06 -7.72
C LYS A 123 -8.72 1.82 -7.87
N ASP A 124 -7.88 1.70 -6.85
CA ASP A 124 -6.58 2.32 -6.81
C ASP A 124 -5.49 1.25 -6.83
N VAL A 125 -4.46 1.51 -7.59
CA VAL A 125 -3.30 0.62 -7.70
C VAL A 125 -2.03 1.45 -7.60
N PHE A 126 -1.22 1.14 -6.60
CA PHE A 126 0.07 1.77 -6.35
C PHE A 126 1.15 0.70 -6.49
N ARG A 127 2.08 0.87 -7.42
CA ARG A 127 3.21 -0.03 -7.64
C ARG A 127 4.51 0.68 -7.40
N THR A 128 5.41 0.03 -6.73
CA THR A 128 6.75 0.57 -6.45
C THR A 128 7.81 -0.46 -6.80
N PHE A 129 8.83 0.00 -7.48
CA PHE A 129 10.04 -0.75 -7.77
C PHE A 129 11.23 0.06 -7.29
N PHE A 130 12.04 -0.52 -6.44
CA PHE A 130 13.25 0.11 -5.92
C PHE A 130 14.44 -0.82 -6.08
N GLY A 131 15.57 -0.27 -6.49
CA GLY A 131 16.83 -0.97 -6.54
C GLY A 131 17.98 -0.05 -6.14
N ALA A 132 18.91 -0.56 -5.35
CA ALA A 132 20.15 0.12 -4.99
C ALA A 132 21.32 -0.84 -5.08
N LEU A 133 22.35 -0.41 -5.80
CA LEU A 133 23.66 -1.07 -5.86
C LEU A 133 24.65 -0.24 -5.07
N SER A 134 25.36 -0.88 -4.14
CA SER A 134 26.41 -0.22 -3.36
C SER A 134 27.72 -0.99 -3.47
N ALA A 135 28.82 -0.24 -3.54
CA ALA A 135 30.17 -0.76 -3.47
C ALA A 135 30.89 -0.08 -2.31
N LYS A 136 31.51 -0.87 -1.44
CA LYS A 136 32.36 -0.40 -0.36
C LYS A 136 33.78 -0.88 -0.63
N TYR A 137 34.75 0.02 -0.49
CA TYR A 137 36.15 -0.28 -0.68
C TYR A 137 36.98 0.21 0.51
N GLN A 138 37.63 -0.71 1.19
CA GLN A 138 38.59 -0.40 2.25
C GLN A 138 39.95 -0.12 1.65
N VAL A 139 40.28 1.15 1.53
CA VAL A 139 41.58 1.59 0.96
C VAL A 139 42.71 1.16 1.90
N ASN A 140 42.57 1.45 3.18
CA ASN A 140 43.46 1.06 4.26
C ASN A 140 42.67 0.98 5.60
N ASP A 141 43.38 0.76 6.70
CA ASP A 141 42.74 0.58 8.03
C ASP A 141 42.00 1.82 8.55
N LYS A 142 42.24 3.00 7.93
CA LYS A 142 41.66 4.27 8.36
C LYS A 142 40.69 4.87 7.34
N LEU A 143 40.69 4.41 6.10
CA LEU A 143 39.87 4.99 5.03
C LEU A 143 39.00 3.96 4.34
N ASN A 144 37.69 4.17 4.44
CA ASN A 144 36.67 3.42 3.73
C ASN A 144 35.95 4.37 2.76
N LEU A 145 35.76 3.93 1.53
CA LEU A 145 35.01 4.63 0.50
C LEU A 145 33.75 3.86 0.17
N GLY A 146 32.64 4.55 0.01
CA GLY A 146 31.35 4.01 -0.38
C GLY A 146 30.82 4.71 -1.63
N LEU A 147 30.22 3.94 -2.54
CA LEU A 147 29.48 4.44 -3.69
C LEU A 147 28.15 3.71 -3.75
N THR A 148 27.06 4.45 -3.82
CA THR A 148 25.70 3.89 -3.95
C THR A 148 24.98 4.53 -5.12
N VAL A 149 24.43 3.70 -5.99
CA VAL A 149 23.53 4.10 -7.07
C VAL A 149 22.20 3.48 -6.83
N SER A 150 21.14 4.27 -6.84
CA SER A 150 19.78 3.77 -6.62
C SER A 150 18.79 4.36 -7.61
N SER A 151 17.73 3.59 -7.87
CA SER A 151 16.58 4.03 -8.63
C SER A 151 15.29 3.60 -7.93
N PHE A 152 14.33 4.50 -7.93
CA PHE A 152 12.98 4.30 -7.44
C PHE A 152 12.01 4.63 -8.58
N TYR A 153 11.08 3.72 -8.85
CA TYR A 153 9.99 3.92 -9.79
C TYR A 153 8.66 3.69 -9.07
N ALA A 154 7.75 4.63 -9.21
CA ALA A 154 6.35 4.49 -8.76
C ALA A 154 5.39 4.68 -9.94
N ASP A 155 4.38 3.81 -10.00
CA ASP A 155 3.23 3.88 -10.91
C ASP A 155 1.96 3.88 -10.06
N GLU A 156 1.22 4.98 -10.12
CA GLU A 156 0.01 5.21 -9.35
C GLU A 156 -1.17 5.39 -10.29
N ARG A 157 -2.23 4.64 -10.02
CA ARG A 157 -3.49 4.71 -10.77
C ARG A 157 -4.63 4.82 -9.80
N VAL A 158 -5.38 5.90 -9.91
CA VAL A 158 -6.62 6.15 -9.17
C VAL A 158 -7.75 6.21 -10.18
N SER A 159 -8.68 5.28 -10.08
CA SER A 159 -9.81 5.21 -10.98
C SER A 159 -11.10 4.96 -10.24
N TYR A 160 -12.08 5.80 -10.46
CA TYR A 160 -13.42 5.56 -9.95
C TYR A 160 -14.49 5.93 -10.97
N ASP A 161 -15.56 5.16 -10.95
CA ASP A 161 -16.83 5.39 -11.57
C ASP A 161 -17.87 5.11 -10.49
N ILE A 162 -18.51 6.15 -9.97
CA ILE A 162 -19.51 6.04 -8.92
C ILE A 162 -20.73 6.84 -9.35
N GLU A 163 -21.86 6.16 -9.45
CA GLU A 163 -23.16 6.75 -9.66
C GLU A 163 -23.99 6.66 -8.37
N GLY A 164 -24.68 7.73 -8.04
CA GLY A 164 -25.61 7.78 -6.92
C GLY A 164 -26.98 8.27 -7.39
N GLU A 165 -27.99 7.41 -7.27
CA GLU A 165 -29.38 7.81 -7.39
C GLU A 165 -29.94 8.12 -6.01
N TYR A 166 -30.48 9.30 -5.77
CA TYR A 166 -31.09 9.65 -4.51
C TYR A 166 -32.59 9.87 -4.64
N TRP A 167 -33.29 9.35 -3.66
CA TRP A 167 -34.74 9.40 -3.56
C TRP A 167 -35.11 10.00 -2.20
N LEU A 168 -35.97 11.02 -2.24
CA LEU A 168 -36.57 11.62 -1.06
C LEU A 168 -38.07 11.30 -1.07
N ASN A 169 -38.51 10.57 -0.05
CA ASN A 169 -39.89 10.15 0.11
C ASN A 169 -40.49 10.73 1.39
N LYS A 170 -41.70 11.30 1.30
CA LYS A 170 -42.50 11.64 2.47
C LYS A 170 -43.24 10.40 2.91
N VAL A 171 -43.10 10.04 4.20
CA VAL A 171 -43.69 8.85 4.79
C VAL A 171 -44.94 9.27 5.51
N ALA A 172 -46.11 8.85 5.03
CA ALA A 172 -47.42 9.22 5.60
C ALA A 172 -47.85 8.32 6.79
N SER A 173 -47.18 7.17 6.95
CA SER A 173 -47.44 6.23 8.05
C SER A 173 -46.15 5.62 8.56
N MET A 174 -46.09 5.28 9.86
CA MET A 174 -44.90 4.68 10.48
C MET A 174 -44.51 3.28 9.94
N ASP A 175 -45.44 2.60 9.29
CA ASP A 175 -45.22 1.29 8.65
C ASP A 175 -44.67 1.40 7.21
N GLY A 176 -44.47 2.63 6.70
CA GLY A 176 -43.96 2.88 5.35
C GLY A 176 -44.93 2.55 4.21
N SER A 177 -46.16 2.13 4.51
CA SER A 177 -47.13 1.67 3.51
C SER A 177 -47.65 2.76 2.58
N ASN A 178 -47.53 4.03 2.97
CA ASN A 178 -47.88 5.20 2.15
C ASN A 178 -46.72 6.16 2.09
N SER A 179 -45.87 6.02 1.08
CA SER A 179 -44.81 6.95 0.80
C SER A 179 -45.09 7.72 -0.48
N GLN A 180 -44.89 9.04 -0.45
CA GLN A 180 -44.97 9.89 -1.64
C GLN A 180 -43.55 10.37 -1.97
N GLN A 181 -43.13 10.10 -3.17
CA GLN A 181 -41.85 10.62 -3.68
C GLN A 181 -41.93 12.13 -3.81
N THR A 182 -41.05 12.85 -3.13
CA THR A 182 -41.00 14.31 -3.12
C THR A 182 -39.76 14.86 -3.84
N GLY A 183 -38.75 14.03 -4.03
CA GLY A 183 -37.55 14.40 -4.74
C GLY A 183 -36.80 13.19 -5.28
N VAL A 184 -36.16 13.37 -6.43
CA VAL A 184 -35.28 12.40 -7.06
C VAL A 184 -34.15 13.14 -7.78
N GLY A 185 -32.99 12.54 -7.79
CA GLY A 185 -31.87 13.05 -8.56
C GLY A 185 -30.76 12.03 -8.65
N ASN A 186 -29.78 12.31 -9.45
CA ASN A 186 -28.61 11.50 -9.59
C ASN A 186 -27.35 12.38 -9.60
N TYR A 187 -26.23 11.79 -9.27
CA TYR A 187 -24.92 12.35 -9.50
C TYR A 187 -23.99 11.25 -10.01
N TYR A 188 -23.00 11.66 -10.77
CA TYR A 188 -21.99 10.76 -11.29
C TYR A 188 -20.61 11.35 -11.08
N GLU A 189 -19.71 10.56 -10.53
CA GLU A 189 -18.32 10.90 -10.36
C GLU A 189 -17.44 9.93 -11.14
N HIS A 190 -16.51 10.50 -11.91
CA HIS A 190 -15.60 9.74 -12.74
C HIS A 190 -14.20 10.33 -12.68
N ALA A 191 -13.21 9.49 -12.44
CA ALA A 191 -11.81 9.88 -12.61
C ALA A 191 -10.95 8.73 -13.13
N ARG A 192 -9.90 9.12 -13.87
CA ARG A 192 -8.84 8.25 -14.38
C ARG A 192 -7.53 9.00 -14.25
N ASN A 193 -6.96 8.92 -13.06
CA ASN A 193 -5.70 9.59 -12.75
C ASN A 193 -4.57 8.58 -12.82
N THR A 194 -3.49 8.94 -13.50
CA THR A 194 -2.26 8.15 -13.54
C THR A 194 -1.07 9.05 -13.25
N MET A 195 -0.17 8.58 -12.42
CA MET A 195 1.09 9.25 -12.14
C MET A 195 2.21 8.22 -12.20
N SER A 196 3.27 8.57 -12.92
CA SER A 196 4.50 7.77 -12.92
C SER A 196 5.66 8.67 -12.50
N SER A 197 6.48 8.20 -11.58
CA SER A 197 7.65 8.91 -11.14
C SER A 197 8.89 8.03 -11.14
N VAL A 198 10.03 8.62 -11.53
CA VAL A 198 11.34 7.98 -11.48
C VAL A 198 12.27 8.89 -10.68
N VAL A 199 12.95 8.34 -9.70
CA VAL A 199 13.98 9.04 -8.95
C VAL A 199 15.26 8.22 -9.00
N ALA A 200 16.30 8.77 -9.59
CA ALA A 200 17.64 8.18 -9.59
C ALA A 200 18.57 9.00 -8.69
N LYS A 201 19.40 8.30 -7.92
CA LYS A 201 20.36 8.94 -7.01
C LYS A 201 21.70 8.25 -7.11
N VAL A 202 22.75 9.07 -7.01
CA VAL A 202 24.14 8.62 -6.80
C VAL A 202 24.63 9.27 -5.53
N ALA A 203 25.18 8.48 -4.62
CA ALA A 203 25.76 8.95 -3.37
C ALA A 203 27.16 8.38 -3.22
N HIS A 204 28.05 9.21 -2.72
CA HIS A 204 29.41 8.84 -2.35
C HIS A 204 29.66 9.23 -0.89
N ASP A 205 30.28 8.36 -0.14
CA ASP A 205 30.71 8.60 1.23
C ASP A 205 32.14 8.15 1.45
N GLY A 206 32.82 8.82 2.36
CA GLY A 206 34.15 8.47 2.82
C GLY A 206 34.22 8.59 4.33
N VAL A 207 34.70 7.56 4.99
CA VAL A 207 34.92 7.53 6.43
C VAL A 207 36.43 7.36 6.68
N TYR A 208 36.97 8.33 7.42
CA TYR A 208 38.39 8.37 7.79
C TYR A 208 38.55 8.16 9.28
#